data_4831ee7e04ab2d91601fd1c990dd0ad5
#
_entry.id   4831ee7e04ab2d91601fd1c990dd0ad5
#
_cell.length_a   1.000
_cell.length_b   1.000
_cell.length_c   1.000
_cell.angle_alpha   90.00
_cell.angle_beta   90.00
_cell.angle_gamma   90.00
#
_symmetry.space_group_name_H-M   'P 1'
#
loop_
_entity.id
_entity.type
_entity.pdbx_description
1 polymer ?
#
loop_
_entity_poly.entity_id
_entity_poly.type
_entity_poly.pdbx_seq_one_letter_code
_entity_poly.pdbx_strand_id
1 'polypeptide(L)'
;MILSQASKYALRAAIHLARHADEPQLSRDIATSIDVPGQYLAKILQDLARHGVLTSAKGRGGGFSLSHAATDVELISVVKAIEGKYFGEGCVLGLPECSNDDPCPLHEQWKTIRDALIKMLQQTRLSDLSPSSKLLD
;
A
#
# COMPACT_ATOMS: atom_id res chain seq x y z
N MET A 1 14.17 -5.29 4.50
CA MET A 1 13.38 -4.36 3.66
C MET A 1 12.37 -3.65 4.51
N ILE A 2 12.21 -2.36 4.27
CA ILE A 2 11.33 -1.52 5.09
C ILE A 2 9.86 -1.83 4.83
N LEU A 3 9.49 -2.03 3.56
CA LEU A 3 8.14 -2.45 3.17
C LEU A 3 8.15 -3.92 2.81
N SER A 4 7.13 -4.65 3.24
CA SER A 4 6.97 -6.05 2.85
C SER A 4 6.67 -6.18 1.36
N GLN A 5 6.89 -7.36 0.81
CA GLN A 5 6.53 -7.63 -0.59
C GLN A 5 5.03 -7.42 -0.82
N ALA A 6 4.21 -7.80 0.15
CA ALA A 6 2.76 -7.58 0.06
C ALA A 6 2.41 -6.09 -0.04
N SER A 7 3.06 -5.23 0.77
CA SER A 7 2.84 -3.79 0.70
C SER A 7 3.28 -3.20 -0.62
N LYS A 8 4.40 -3.67 -1.17
CA LYS A 8 4.85 -3.22 -2.49
C LYS A 8 3.84 -3.57 -3.57
N TYR A 9 3.33 -4.78 -3.55
CA TYR A 9 2.31 -5.21 -4.51
C TYR A 9 1.00 -4.45 -4.32
N ALA A 10 0.62 -4.19 -3.07
CA ALA A 10 -0.59 -3.42 -2.76
C ALA A 10 -0.49 -1.99 -3.31
N LEU A 11 0.65 -1.34 -3.13
CA LEU A 11 0.88 0.00 -3.66
C LEU A 11 0.83 -0.01 -5.19
N ARG A 12 1.48 -0.97 -5.83
CA ARG A 12 1.47 -1.07 -7.29
C ARG A 12 0.06 -1.29 -7.82
N ALA A 13 -0.72 -2.14 -7.16
CA ALA A 13 -2.10 -2.39 -7.56
C ALA A 13 -2.97 -1.14 -7.39
N ALA A 14 -2.82 -0.42 -6.28
CA ALA A 14 -3.58 0.80 -6.03
C ALA A 14 -3.22 1.89 -7.06
N ILE A 15 -1.95 2.03 -7.40
CA ILE A 15 -1.50 2.97 -8.43
C ILE A 15 -2.11 2.59 -9.79
N HIS A 16 -2.07 1.30 -10.12
CA HIS A 16 -2.66 0.80 -11.37
C HIS A 16 -4.14 1.12 -11.44
N LEU A 17 -4.89 0.87 -10.36
CA LEU A 17 -6.33 1.17 -10.33
C LEU A 17 -6.60 2.67 -10.41
N ALA A 18 -5.73 3.50 -9.85
CA ALA A 18 -5.86 4.95 -9.96
C ALA A 18 -5.67 5.42 -11.40
N ARG A 19 -4.79 4.76 -12.17
CA ARG A 19 -4.55 5.07 -13.58
C ARG A 19 -5.65 4.56 -14.49
N HIS A 20 -6.44 3.60 -14.03
CA HIS A 20 -7.49 2.94 -14.82
C HIS A 20 -8.80 2.98 -14.04
N ALA A 21 -9.25 4.19 -13.70
CA ALA A 21 -10.38 4.41 -12.78
C ALA A 21 -11.76 4.25 -13.44
N ASP A 22 -11.83 3.98 -14.74
CA ASP A 22 -13.09 4.00 -15.49
C ASP A 22 -14.06 2.90 -15.08
N GLU A 23 -13.55 1.71 -14.75
CA GLU A 23 -14.39 0.58 -14.39
C GLU A 23 -13.64 -0.41 -13.49
N PRO A 24 -14.37 -1.26 -12.75
CA PRO A 24 -13.73 -2.31 -11.94
C PRO A 24 -12.90 -3.26 -12.80
N GLN A 25 -11.83 -3.79 -12.23
CA GLN A 25 -10.95 -4.74 -12.90
C GLN A 25 -10.87 -6.04 -12.12
N LEU A 26 -10.80 -7.14 -12.85
CA LEU A 26 -10.63 -8.46 -12.26
C LEU A 26 -9.22 -8.61 -11.70
N SER A 27 -9.10 -9.33 -10.59
CA SER A 27 -7.84 -9.60 -9.94
C SER A 27 -6.77 -10.13 -10.90
N ARG A 28 -7.15 -11.09 -11.76
CA ARG A 28 -6.21 -11.69 -12.73
C ARG A 28 -5.68 -10.67 -13.74
N ASP A 29 -6.52 -9.72 -14.15
CA ASP A 29 -6.12 -8.70 -15.12
C ASP A 29 -5.17 -7.69 -14.49
N ILE A 30 -5.43 -7.31 -13.24
CA ILE A 30 -4.52 -6.46 -12.48
C ILE A 30 -3.18 -7.16 -12.31
N ALA A 31 -3.20 -8.43 -11.90
CA ALA A 31 -1.98 -9.21 -11.68
C ALA A 31 -1.13 -9.29 -12.94
N THR A 32 -1.76 -9.51 -14.09
CA THR A 32 -1.05 -9.57 -15.36
C THR A 32 -0.44 -8.20 -15.68
N SER A 33 -1.18 -7.12 -15.48
CA SER A 33 -0.72 -5.77 -15.81
C SER A 33 0.47 -5.33 -14.98
N ILE A 34 0.54 -5.72 -13.71
CA ILE A 34 1.65 -5.32 -12.82
C ILE A 34 2.66 -6.44 -12.58
N ASP A 35 2.51 -7.55 -13.30
CA ASP A 35 3.42 -8.70 -13.25
C ASP A 35 3.63 -9.25 -11.83
N VAL A 36 2.52 -9.68 -11.22
CA VAL A 36 2.47 -10.23 -9.87
C VAL A 36 1.72 -11.57 -9.94
N PRO A 37 2.15 -12.59 -9.16
CA PRO A 37 1.42 -13.86 -9.13
C PRO A 37 -0.06 -13.66 -8.76
N GLY A 38 -0.95 -14.23 -9.57
CA GLY A 38 -2.39 -13.95 -9.48
C GLY A 38 -3.02 -14.33 -8.14
N GLN A 39 -2.69 -15.52 -7.62
CA GLN A 39 -3.26 -15.98 -6.35
C GLN A 39 -2.82 -15.12 -5.19
N TYR A 40 -1.57 -14.70 -5.21
CA TYR A 40 -1.01 -13.83 -4.18
C TYR A 40 -1.67 -12.46 -4.20
N LEU A 41 -1.84 -11.90 -5.40
CA LEU A 41 -2.47 -10.59 -5.53
C LEU A 41 -3.95 -10.62 -5.14
N ALA A 42 -4.67 -11.68 -5.47
CA ALA A 42 -6.09 -11.80 -5.12
C ALA A 42 -6.31 -11.61 -3.62
N LYS A 43 -5.44 -12.22 -2.80
CA LYS A 43 -5.52 -12.10 -1.35
C LYS A 43 -5.23 -10.66 -0.90
N ILE A 44 -4.22 -10.02 -1.50
CA ILE A 44 -3.87 -8.63 -1.19
C ILE A 44 -5.03 -7.71 -1.52
N LEU A 45 -5.67 -7.87 -2.68
CA LEU A 45 -6.80 -7.04 -3.08
C LEU A 45 -7.99 -7.21 -2.14
N GLN A 46 -8.22 -8.42 -1.67
CA GLN A 46 -9.28 -8.68 -0.69
C GLN A 46 -8.98 -8.01 0.65
N ASP A 47 -7.72 -8.02 1.07
CA ASP A 47 -7.32 -7.33 2.29
C ASP A 47 -7.53 -5.82 2.15
N LEU A 48 -7.18 -5.25 1.01
CA LEU A 48 -7.41 -3.82 0.74
C LEU A 48 -8.91 -3.49 0.75
N ALA A 49 -9.73 -4.37 0.19
CA ALA A 49 -11.18 -4.19 0.19
C ALA A 49 -11.74 -4.25 1.62
N ARG A 50 -11.25 -5.19 2.42
CA ARG A 50 -11.70 -5.34 3.80
C ARG A 50 -11.40 -4.11 4.64
N HIS A 51 -10.32 -3.40 4.33
CA HIS A 51 -9.92 -2.19 5.05
C HIS A 51 -10.41 -0.90 4.39
N GLY A 52 -11.31 -1.01 3.41
CA GLY A 52 -11.95 0.17 2.83
C GLY A 52 -11.16 0.93 1.78
N VAL A 53 -9.99 0.44 1.39
CA VAL A 53 -9.19 1.06 0.32
C VAL A 53 -9.79 0.76 -1.05
N LEU A 54 -10.25 -0.48 -1.24
CA LEU A 54 -10.88 -0.92 -2.48
C LEU A 54 -12.32 -1.33 -2.24
N THR A 55 -13.10 -1.31 -3.30
CA THR A 55 -14.45 -1.86 -3.36
C THR A 55 -14.40 -3.09 -4.26
N SER A 56 -15.02 -4.18 -3.80
CA SER A 56 -15.13 -5.42 -4.54
C SER A 56 -16.56 -5.61 -5.01
N ALA A 57 -16.76 -5.87 -6.29
CA ALA A 57 -18.07 -6.14 -6.86
C ALA A 57 -18.06 -7.50 -7.55
N LYS A 58 -19.12 -8.28 -7.33
CA LYS A 58 -19.26 -9.61 -7.90
C LYS A 58 -20.01 -9.57 -9.22
N GLY A 59 -19.90 -10.65 -10.00
CA GLY A 59 -20.66 -10.84 -11.21
C GLY A 59 -20.07 -10.19 -12.44
N ARG A 60 -20.89 -10.11 -13.48
CA ARG A 60 -20.49 -9.52 -14.75
C ARG A 60 -20.21 -8.03 -14.56
N GLY A 61 -19.08 -7.55 -15.07
CA GLY A 61 -18.66 -6.17 -14.88
C GLY A 61 -18.11 -5.90 -13.50
N GLY A 62 -17.94 -6.94 -12.67
CA GLY A 62 -17.37 -6.82 -11.34
C GLY A 62 -15.86 -6.76 -11.32
N GLY A 63 -15.31 -6.81 -10.13
CA GLY A 63 -13.87 -6.73 -9.89
C GLY A 63 -13.57 -5.75 -8.79
N PHE A 64 -12.36 -5.19 -8.81
CA PHE A 64 -11.88 -4.25 -7.80
C PHE A 64 -11.74 -2.85 -8.37
N SER A 65 -12.08 -1.88 -7.55
CA SER A 65 -11.91 -0.46 -7.87
C SER A 65 -11.57 0.31 -6.60
N LEU A 66 -11.06 1.52 -6.75
CA LEU A 66 -10.80 2.38 -5.58
C LEU A 66 -12.12 2.76 -4.92
N SER A 67 -12.17 2.72 -3.58
CA SER A 67 -13.36 3.14 -2.81
C SER A 67 -13.51 4.65 -2.79
N HIS A 68 -12.39 5.38 -2.97
CA HIS A 68 -12.35 6.83 -2.91
C HIS A 68 -11.57 7.36 -4.11
N ALA A 69 -11.74 8.66 -4.41
CA ALA A 69 -10.98 9.29 -5.47
C ALA A 69 -9.47 9.21 -5.17
N ALA A 70 -8.65 9.07 -6.21
CA ALA A 70 -7.20 8.99 -6.05
C ALA A 70 -6.63 10.21 -5.32
N THR A 71 -7.29 11.37 -5.40
CA THR A 71 -6.92 12.58 -4.66
C THR A 71 -7.10 12.46 -3.15
N ASP A 72 -7.88 11.48 -2.70
CA ASP A 72 -8.22 11.29 -1.29
C ASP A 72 -7.52 10.08 -0.66
N VAL A 73 -6.71 9.35 -1.43
CA VAL A 73 -6.04 8.15 -0.94
C VAL A 73 -4.56 8.43 -0.71
N GLU A 74 -4.18 8.50 0.56
CA GLU A 74 -2.78 8.61 0.95
C GLU A 74 -2.10 7.24 0.85
N LEU A 75 -0.83 7.20 0.46
CA LEU A 75 -0.10 5.94 0.35
C LEU A 75 -0.03 5.19 1.69
N ILE A 76 0.01 5.92 2.80
CA ILE A 76 0.05 5.30 4.13
C ILE A 76 -1.18 4.43 4.41
N SER A 77 -2.35 4.80 3.88
CA SER A 77 -3.57 4.01 4.05
C SER A 77 -3.44 2.63 3.42
N VAL A 78 -2.83 2.57 2.25
CA VAL A 78 -2.60 1.32 1.54
C VAL A 78 -1.63 0.43 2.33
N VAL A 79 -0.54 1.02 2.80
CA VAL A 79 0.48 0.28 3.56
C VAL A 79 -0.10 -0.24 4.88
N LYS A 80 -0.84 0.58 5.61
CA LYS A 80 -1.44 0.16 6.89
C LYS A 80 -2.50 -0.92 6.73
N ALA A 81 -3.19 -0.95 5.59
CA ALA A 81 -4.15 -2.01 5.32
C ALA A 81 -3.48 -3.38 5.25
N ILE A 82 -2.21 -3.43 4.86
CA ILE A 82 -1.43 -4.67 4.73
C ILE A 82 -0.58 -4.93 5.97
N GLU A 83 0.17 -3.93 6.43
CA GLU A 83 1.13 -4.07 7.54
C GLU A 83 0.47 -3.98 8.92
N GLY A 84 -0.72 -3.39 9.00
CA GLY A 84 -1.40 -3.15 10.26
C GLY A 84 -1.30 -1.70 10.71
N LYS A 85 -2.20 -1.34 11.64
CA LYS A 85 -2.32 0.05 12.10
C LYS A 85 -1.10 0.58 12.85
N TYR A 86 -0.25 -0.32 13.34
CA TYR A 86 0.96 0.05 14.08
C TYR A 86 2.20 0.15 13.20
N PHE A 87 2.03 0.14 11.89
CA PHE A 87 3.14 0.28 10.96
C PHE A 87 3.92 1.57 11.27
N GLY A 88 5.24 1.42 11.38
CA GLY A 88 6.13 2.54 11.68
C GLY A 88 6.39 2.77 13.16
N GLU A 89 5.78 1.98 14.04
CA GLU A 89 5.95 2.16 15.49
C GLU A 89 6.95 1.17 16.10
N GLY A 90 7.43 0.20 15.33
CA GLY A 90 8.33 -0.83 15.83
C GLY A 90 9.78 -0.42 15.83
N CYS A 91 10.57 -1.20 16.57
CA CYS A 91 12.03 -1.06 16.62
C CYS A 91 12.67 -1.81 15.47
N VAL A 92 13.68 -1.22 14.83
CA VAL A 92 14.39 -1.86 13.71
C VAL A 92 15.08 -3.16 14.13
N LEU A 93 15.44 -3.28 15.41
CA LEU A 93 16.05 -4.49 15.96
C LEU A 93 15.03 -5.51 16.47
N GLY A 94 13.74 -5.22 16.32
CA GLY A 94 12.67 -6.11 16.75
C GLY A 94 12.38 -6.09 18.24
N LEU A 95 12.86 -5.08 18.95
CA LEU A 95 12.54 -4.92 20.37
C LEU A 95 11.08 -4.49 20.55
N PRO A 96 10.47 -4.77 21.73
CA PRO A 96 9.04 -4.53 21.92
C PRO A 96 8.59 -3.09 21.70
N GLU A 97 9.46 -2.12 22.03
CA GLU A 97 9.12 -0.71 21.91
C GLU A 97 10.21 0.10 21.24
N CYS A 98 9.80 1.16 20.54
CA CYS A 98 10.69 2.20 20.06
C CYS A 98 10.46 3.42 20.96
N SER A 99 11.25 3.54 22.01
CA SER A 99 11.05 4.53 23.06
C SER A 99 12.23 5.49 23.15
N ASN A 100 11.93 6.78 23.36
CA ASN A 100 12.97 7.77 23.65
C ASN A 100 13.53 7.63 25.05
N ASP A 101 12.77 7.01 25.97
CA ASP A 101 13.18 6.84 27.37
C ASP A 101 14.14 5.68 27.56
N ASP A 102 13.98 4.63 26.75
CA ASP A 102 14.83 3.45 26.80
C ASP A 102 15.21 3.07 25.36
N PRO A 103 16.07 3.86 24.72
CA PRO A 103 16.37 3.69 23.31
C PRO A 103 17.29 2.51 23.04
N CYS A 104 17.05 1.80 21.92
CA CYS A 104 17.97 0.80 21.42
C CYS A 104 19.21 1.48 20.81
N PRO A 105 20.30 0.72 20.55
CA PRO A 105 21.52 1.31 19.98
C PRO A 105 21.35 2.05 18.65
N LEU A 106 20.33 1.71 17.87
CA LEU A 106 20.07 2.34 16.56
C LEU A 106 18.90 3.32 16.58
N HIS A 107 18.41 3.66 17.78
CA HIS A 107 17.18 4.45 17.92
C HIS A 107 17.18 5.76 17.14
N GLU A 108 18.21 6.57 17.29
CA GLU A 108 18.25 7.89 16.65
C GLU A 108 18.34 7.78 15.13
N GLN A 109 19.20 6.90 14.61
CA GLN A 109 19.32 6.70 13.18
C GLN A 109 18.05 6.13 12.59
N TRP A 110 17.48 5.13 13.24
CA TRP A 110 16.23 4.51 12.78
C TRP A 110 15.07 5.47 12.82
N LYS A 111 14.94 6.25 13.89
CA LYS A 111 13.88 7.23 14.03
C LYS A 111 13.86 8.22 12.87
N THR A 112 15.03 8.73 12.47
CA THR A 112 15.15 9.66 11.37
C THR A 112 14.66 9.03 10.06
N ILE A 113 15.08 7.80 9.77
CA ILE A 113 14.68 7.07 8.55
C ILE A 113 13.18 6.77 8.58
N ARG A 114 12.71 6.26 9.71
CA ARG A 114 11.30 5.90 9.89
C ARG A 114 10.40 7.12 9.71
N ASP A 115 10.73 8.23 10.36
CA ASP A 115 9.92 9.44 10.30
C ASP A 115 9.88 10.00 8.88
N ALA A 116 10.99 9.93 8.14
CA ALA A 116 11.04 10.35 6.74
C ALA A 116 10.16 9.45 5.86
N LEU A 117 10.20 8.14 6.07
CA LEU A 117 9.36 7.19 5.35
C LEU A 117 7.87 7.46 5.61
N ILE A 118 7.50 7.57 6.87
CA ILE A 118 6.09 7.82 7.26
C ILE A 118 5.62 9.14 6.65
N LYS A 119 6.43 10.17 6.72
CA LYS A 119 6.09 11.48 6.16
C LYS A 119 5.86 11.38 4.65
N MET A 120 6.72 10.68 3.93
CA MET A 120 6.54 10.46 2.49
C MET A 120 5.21 9.78 2.19
N LEU A 121 4.89 8.71 2.93
CA LEU A 121 3.66 7.95 2.72
C LEU A 121 2.41 8.74 3.10
N GLN A 122 2.49 9.60 4.11
CA GLN A 122 1.36 10.44 4.55
C GLN A 122 1.12 11.62 3.61
N GLN A 123 2.16 12.17 3.02
CA GLN A 123 2.06 13.37 2.19
C GLN A 123 1.86 13.07 0.70
N THR A 124 1.98 11.82 0.29
CA THR A 124 1.81 11.43 -1.10
C THR A 124 0.47 10.74 -1.29
N ARG A 125 -0.31 11.21 -2.24
CA ARG A 125 -1.59 10.62 -2.62
C ARG A 125 -1.45 9.87 -3.94
N LEU A 126 -2.35 8.95 -4.22
CA LEU A 126 -2.30 8.22 -5.48
C LEU A 126 -2.32 9.16 -6.68
N SER A 127 -3.07 10.26 -6.58
CA SER A 127 -3.15 11.26 -7.65
C SER A 127 -1.85 12.03 -7.88
N ASP A 128 -0.94 12.05 -6.90
CA ASP A 128 0.34 12.75 -7.04
C ASP A 128 1.32 11.98 -7.93
N LEU A 129 1.06 10.71 -8.19
CA LEU A 129 1.96 9.86 -8.95
C LEU A 129 1.66 9.98 -10.44
N SER A 130 2.66 10.40 -11.21
CA SER A 130 2.48 10.67 -12.64
C SER A 130 2.03 9.42 -13.41
N PRO A 131 1.00 9.54 -14.26
CA PRO A 131 0.59 8.41 -15.11
C PRO A 131 1.67 7.94 -16.07
N SER A 132 2.62 8.82 -16.41
CA SER A 132 3.71 8.48 -17.31
C SER A 132 4.92 7.87 -16.59
N SER A 133 4.91 7.85 -15.26
CA SER A 133 5.98 7.24 -14.49
C SER A 133 5.99 5.73 -14.67
N LYS A 134 7.19 5.16 -14.67
CA LYS A 134 7.35 3.73 -14.83
C LYS A 134 6.74 2.97 -13.65
N LEU A 135 5.89 2.00 -14.00
CA LEU A 135 5.37 1.03 -13.04
C LEU A 135 5.27 -0.25 -13.83
N LEU A 136 5.58 -1.36 -13.50
CA LEU A 136 5.66 -2.60 -14.29
C LEU A 136 4.34 -2.99 -15.00
N ASP A 137 3.70 -2.06 -15.59
CA ASP A 137 2.47 -2.28 -16.35
C ASP A 137 2.51 -1.64 -17.73
#